data_5de70be4b29538c47961de5d30cba5c8
#
_entry.id   5de70be4b29538c47961de5d30cba5c8
#
_cell.length_a   1.000
_cell.length_b   1.000
_cell.length_c   1.000
_cell.angle_alpha   90.00
_cell.angle_beta   90.00
_cell.angle_gamma   90.00
#
_symmetry.space_group_name_H-M   'P 1'
#
loop_
_entity.id
_entity.type
_entity.pdbx_description
1 polymer ?
#
loop_
_entity_poly.entity_id
_entity_poly.type
_entity_poly.pdbx_seq_one_letter_code
_entity_poly.pdbx_strand_id
1 'polypeptide(L)'
;MKPELLRIFGVINGALIAALVLIAGSEAYLRLTIPASSGESIYRYTLETRRYKVMKPNVAVSAWGKELRTNELGFRDNSAAIPPKQPDEFRIIVLGSSFTVSAGVDYADIYTSRLEQQLRKIDPKVKVINLAVGGYNPLQYELVLKEVGLSLDPDMVLVALFPDSDFRLDIYEENRRVAEGKAPEARPSAWDEHLYTYRAYGRRIADKVKSILVRPSGQSSDFQARRAWLENTAALQRIAQTARERKLPLAVAVLPHTFNFIRQREEFGRIQRFCREQQLPCLNLLESFIARQVPEGQLRLNVLDSHPNEKYNAIVANVLTSELGPVLPALKDRDSDWASAATVRRAEFQR
;
A
#
# COMPACT_ATOMS: atom_id res chain seq x y z
N MET A 1 12.58 -13.22 57.93
CA MET A 1 12.87 -13.50 56.50
C MET A 1 14.36 -13.75 56.37
N LYS A 2 14.81 -14.83 55.69
CA LYS A 2 16.25 -15.12 55.56
C LYS A 2 16.94 -13.97 54.79
N PRO A 3 18.19 -13.59 55.16
CA PRO A 3 18.91 -12.46 54.49
C PRO A 3 19.02 -12.61 52.96
N GLU A 4 19.13 -13.85 52.48
CA GLU A 4 19.16 -14.16 51.05
C GLU A 4 17.85 -13.81 50.32
N LEU A 5 16.69 -14.05 50.95
CA LEU A 5 15.39 -13.69 50.40
C LEU A 5 15.23 -12.17 50.28
N LEU A 6 15.75 -11.41 51.24
CA LEU A 6 15.77 -9.92 51.20
C LEU A 6 16.63 -9.40 50.04
N ARG A 7 17.79 -10.03 49.77
CA ARG A 7 18.65 -9.67 48.64
C ARG A 7 17.99 -10.00 47.32
N ILE A 8 17.39 -11.17 47.19
CA ILE A 8 16.65 -11.56 45.93
C ILE A 8 15.50 -10.59 45.73
N PHE A 9 14.72 -10.28 46.76
CA PHE A 9 13.62 -9.33 46.65
C PHE A 9 14.10 -7.92 46.26
N GLY A 10 15.24 -7.46 46.81
CA GLY A 10 15.85 -6.19 46.41
C GLY A 10 16.30 -6.15 44.96
N VAL A 11 16.92 -7.24 44.45
CA VAL A 11 17.35 -7.35 43.05
C VAL A 11 16.13 -7.35 42.12
N ILE A 12 15.08 -8.11 42.45
CA ILE A 12 13.85 -8.17 41.64
C ILE A 12 13.18 -6.79 41.58
N ASN A 13 13.03 -6.12 42.74
CA ASN A 13 12.43 -4.78 42.75
C ASN A 13 13.30 -3.75 41.99
N GLY A 14 14.63 -3.82 42.14
CA GLY A 14 15.53 -2.96 41.36
C GLY A 14 15.40 -3.17 39.84
N ALA A 15 15.32 -4.43 39.42
CA ALA A 15 15.11 -4.77 38.00
C ALA A 15 13.74 -4.30 37.50
N LEU A 16 12.68 -4.45 38.29
CA LEU A 16 11.34 -3.95 37.95
C LEU A 16 11.31 -2.42 37.80
N ILE A 17 11.91 -1.70 38.76
CA ILE A 17 12.01 -0.24 38.71
C ILE A 17 12.80 0.20 37.46
N ALA A 18 13.94 -0.42 37.21
CA ALA A 18 14.73 -0.14 35.99
C ALA A 18 13.93 -0.38 34.70
N ALA A 19 13.19 -1.48 34.63
CA ALA A 19 12.32 -1.77 33.50
C ALA A 19 11.22 -0.71 33.32
N LEU A 20 10.56 -0.29 34.39
CA LEU A 20 9.55 0.77 34.36
C LEU A 20 10.13 2.11 33.91
N VAL A 21 11.31 2.48 34.35
CA VAL A 21 12.00 3.70 33.93
C VAL A 21 12.35 3.65 32.46
N LEU A 22 12.83 2.51 31.96
CA LEU A 22 13.14 2.31 30.54
C LEU A 22 11.88 2.38 29.69
N ILE A 23 10.78 1.77 30.11
CA ILE A 23 9.48 1.85 29.42
C ILE A 23 8.98 3.30 29.37
N ALA A 24 8.97 3.99 30.53
CA ALA A 24 8.53 5.38 30.59
C ALA A 24 9.41 6.31 29.73
N GLY A 25 10.72 6.12 29.78
CA GLY A 25 11.67 6.88 28.96
C GLY A 25 11.48 6.63 27.48
N SER A 26 11.27 5.37 27.07
CA SER A 26 10.99 5.04 25.68
C SER A 26 9.64 5.60 25.21
N GLU A 27 8.62 5.58 26.04
CA GLU A 27 7.31 6.17 25.73
C GLU A 27 7.42 7.69 25.53
N ALA A 28 8.12 8.38 26.45
CA ALA A 28 8.36 9.81 26.34
C ALA A 28 9.15 10.15 25.06
N TYR A 29 10.23 9.40 24.78
CA TYR A 29 11.03 9.57 23.56
C TYR A 29 10.19 9.41 22.31
N LEU A 30 9.40 8.31 22.20
CA LEU A 30 8.57 8.06 21.04
C LEU A 30 7.50 9.15 20.85
N ARG A 31 6.88 9.64 21.92
CA ARG A 31 5.89 10.74 21.85
C ARG A 31 6.50 12.08 21.42
N LEU A 32 7.74 12.34 21.81
CA LEU A 32 8.44 13.57 21.43
C LEU A 32 8.96 13.52 19.97
N THR A 33 9.28 12.33 19.47
CA THR A 33 9.93 12.18 18.16
C THR A 33 8.99 11.76 17.05
N ILE A 34 7.85 11.13 17.36
CA ILE A 34 6.88 10.66 16.36
C ILE A 34 5.62 11.53 16.42
N PRO A 35 5.33 12.30 15.37
CA PRO A 35 4.12 13.11 15.32
C PRO A 35 2.86 12.24 15.41
N ALA A 36 1.86 12.72 16.12
CA ALA A 36 0.56 12.07 16.20
C ALA A 36 -0.22 12.23 14.87
N SER A 37 -1.01 11.22 14.54
CA SER A 37 -2.05 11.36 13.52
C SER A 37 -3.31 11.96 14.15
N SER A 38 -4.10 12.72 13.38
CA SER A 38 -5.41 13.18 13.85
C SER A 38 -6.30 11.99 14.17
N GLY A 39 -7.10 12.09 15.22
CA GLY A 39 -8.08 11.05 15.58
C GLY A 39 -9.26 10.94 14.61
N GLU A 40 -9.39 11.87 13.65
CA GLU A 40 -10.45 11.87 12.68
C GLU A 40 -10.21 10.81 11.59
N SER A 41 -11.23 9.95 11.40
CA SER A 41 -11.20 8.98 10.32
C SER A 41 -11.48 9.65 8.99
N ILE A 42 -10.53 9.53 8.05
CA ILE A 42 -10.72 9.92 6.65
C ILE A 42 -11.71 9.00 5.92
N TYR A 43 -12.03 7.85 6.48
CA TYR A 43 -12.86 6.83 5.83
C TYR A 43 -14.33 6.95 6.23
N ARG A 44 -15.20 6.62 5.26
CA ARG A 44 -16.63 6.36 5.46
C ARG A 44 -16.93 4.92 5.00
N TYR A 45 -17.68 4.19 5.82
CA TYR A 45 -18.19 2.86 5.45
C TYR A 45 -19.60 3.02 4.90
N THR A 46 -19.92 2.30 3.81
CA THR A 46 -21.17 2.49 3.07
C THR A 46 -21.57 1.24 2.28
N LEU A 47 -22.87 1.04 2.10
CA LEU A 47 -23.44 0.03 1.20
C LEU A 47 -23.81 0.59 -0.18
N GLU A 48 -23.62 1.89 -0.42
CA GLU A 48 -23.88 2.53 -1.71
C GLU A 48 -22.96 2.00 -2.83
N THR A 49 -21.83 1.45 -2.45
CA THR A 49 -20.88 0.77 -3.36
C THR A 49 -20.38 -0.52 -2.73
N ARG A 50 -20.13 -1.55 -3.56
CA ARG A 50 -19.53 -2.81 -3.13
C ARG A 50 -18.06 -2.68 -2.69
N ARG A 51 -17.49 -1.48 -2.74
CA ARG A 51 -16.19 -1.17 -2.11
C ARG A 51 -16.28 -1.17 -0.58
N TYR A 52 -17.47 -0.92 -0.02
CA TYR A 52 -17.84 -0.90 1.40
C TYR A 52 -17.12 0.14 2.26
N LYS A 53 -15.98 0.64 1.83
CA LYS A 53 -15.20 1.71 2.46
C LYS A 53 -14.74 2.68 1.39
N VAL A 54 -14.89 3.97 1.62
CA VAL A 54 -14.40 5.04 0.75
C VAL A 54 -13.72 6.11 1.60
N MET A 55 -12.85 6.90 1.03
CA MET A 55 -12.40 8.12 1.69
C MET A 55 -13.47 9.20 1.52
N LYS A 56 -13.65 10.02 2.57
CA LYS A 56 -14.57 11.17 2.54
C LYS A 56 -14.05 12.20 1.53
N PRO A 57 -14.94 12.81 0.71
CA PRO A 57 -14.53 13.84 -0.22
C PRO A 57 -14.19 15.16 0.49
N ASN A 58 -13.27 15.93 -0.08
CA ASN A 58 -12.91 17.30 0.32
C ASN A 58 -12.57 17.43 1.83
N VAL A 59 -11.84 16.45 2.38
CA VAL A 59 -11.34 16.51 3.77
C VAL A 59 -9.83 16.64 3.79
N ALA A 60 -9.33 17.23 4.87
CA ALA A 60 -7.92 17.30 5.20
C ALA A 60 -7.72 16.75 6.62
N VAL A 61 -6.82 15.77 6.79
CA VAL A 61 -6.47 15.18 8.07
C VAL A 61 -4.96 15.16 8.25
N SER A 62 -4.49 15.12 9.50
CA SER A 62 -3.06 14.91 9.78
C SER A 62 -2.76 13.42 9.88
N ALA A 63 -1.80 12.96 9.12
CA ALA A 63 -1.25 11.61 9.19
C ALA A 63 0.26 11.67 9.47
N TRP A 64 0.68 11.29 10.66
CA TRP A 64 2.07 11.34 11.09
C TRP A 64 2.74 12.72 10.87
N GLY A 65 2.00 13.80 11.19
CA GLY A 65 2.47 15.17 11.04
C GLY A 65 2.44 15.72 9.62
N LYS A 66 1.96 14.93 8.65
CA LYS A 66 1.77 15.37 7.25
C LYS A 66 0.31 15.51 6.93
N GLU A 67 -0.03 16.48 6.09
CA GLU A 67 -1.39 16.67 5.62
C GLU A 67 -1.75 15.63 4.56
N LEU A 68 -2.90 15.01 4.73
CA LEU A 68 -3.54 14.17 3.73
C LEU A 68 -4.87 14.83 3.34
N ARG A 69 -4.95 15.29 2.09
CA ARG A 69 -6.17 15.86 1.50
C ARG A 69 -6.81 14.88 0.54
N THR A 70 -8.13 14.97 0.42
CA THR A 70 -8.90 14.27 -0.61
C THR A 70 -9.62 15.28 -1.50
N ASN A 71 -9.78 14.90 -2.77
CA ASN A 71 -10.58 15.65 -3.74
C ASN A 71 -12.09 15.36 -3.60
N GLU A 72 -12.89 15.94 -4.48
CA GLU A 72 -14.34 15.75 -4.56
C GLU A 72 -14.81 14.29 -4.72
N LEU A 73 -13.95 13.43 -5.31
CA LEU A 73 -14.23 12.01 -5.48
C LEU A 73 -13.75 11.15 -4.30
N GLY A 74 -13.14 11.78 -3.27
CA GLY A 74 -12.60 11.09 -2.11
C GLY A 74 -11.29 10.35 -2.38
N PHE A 75 -10.46 10.78 -3.32
CA PHE A 75 -9.12 10.24 -3.53
C PHE A 75 -8.05 11.25 -3.11
N ARG A 76 -6.88 10.74 -2.72
CA ARG A 76 -5.80 11.61 -2.29
C ARG A 76 -5.34 12.54 -3.42
N ASP A 77 -5.58 13.82 -3.25
CA ASP A 77 -5.17 14.88 -4.14
C ASP A 77 -5.03 16.20 -3.36
N ASN A 78 -4.16 17.09 -3.80
CA ASN A 78 -4.09 18.46 -3.28
C ASN A 78 -5.06 19.41 -4.00
N SER A 79 -5.53 19.03 -5.19
CA SER A 79 -6.59 19.74 -5.90
C SER A 79 -7.96 19.29 -5.39
N ALA A 80 -8.88 20.23 -5.22
CA ALA A 80 -10.24 19.90 -4.76
C ALA A 80 -11.02 19.06 -5.79
N ALA A 81 -10.75 19.25 -7.08
CA ALA A 81 -11.39 18.53 -8.18
C ALA A 81 -10.38 17.99 -9.19
N ILE A 82 -10.71 16.88 -9.83
CA ILE A 82 -9.97 16.37 -10.99
C ILE A 82 -10.48 17.15 -12.22
N PRO A 83 -9.60 17.93 -12.89
CA PRO A 83 -10.05 18.72 -14.03
C PRO A 83 -10.47 17.81 -15.19
N PRO A 84 -11.40 18.28 -16.06
CA PRO A 84 -11.67 17.61 -17.32
C PRO A 84 -10.37 17.37 -18.11
N LYS A 85 -10.31 16.24 -18.83
CA LYS A 85 -9.14 15.91 -19.64
C LYS A 85 -8.91 16.98 -20.69
N GLN A 86 -7.66 17.45 -20.75
CA GLN A 86 -7.27 18.47 -21.73
C GLN A 86 -6.93 17.81 -23.08
N PRO A 87 -7.04 18.55 -24.21
CA PRO A 87 -6.55 18.07 -25.49
C PRO A 87 -5.08 17.64 -25.40
N ASP A 88 -4.75 16.49 -25.98
CA ASP A 88 -3.41 15.86 -25.98
C ASP A 88 -2.87 15.48 -24.58
N GLU A 89 -3.67 15.55 -23.53
CA GLU A 89 -3.31 15.01 -22.22
C GLU A 89 -3.20 13.49 -22.28
N PHE A 90 -2.10 12.94 -21.75
CA PHE A 90 -1.96 11.51 -21.53
C PHE A 90 -2.22 11.21 -20.06
N ARG A 91 -3.37 10.60 -19.78
CA ARG A 91 -3.88 10.39 -18.42
C ARG A 91 -3.63 8.97 -17.95
N ILE A 92 -2.81 8.82 -16.90
CA ILE A 92 -2.55 7.56 -16.22
C ILE A 92 -3.38 7.52 -14.95
N ILE A 93 -4.25 6.53 -14.78
CA ILE A 93 -4.92 6.26 -13.50
C ILE A 93 -4.16 5.18 -12.74
N VAL A 94 -3.97 5.38 -11.43
CA VAL A 94 -3.26 4.43 -10.56
C VAL A 94 -4.24 3.85 -9.56
N LEU A 95 -4.45 2.54 -9.64
CA LEU A 95 -5.24 1.75 -8.69
C LEU A 95 -4.29 1.16 -7.64
N GLY A 96 -4.66 1.20 -6.37
CA GLY A 96 -3.77 0.71 -5.33
C GLY A 96 -4.35 0.79 -3.92
N SER A 97 -3.58 0.35 -2.95
CA SER A 97 -3.92 0.33 -1.53
C SER A 97 -3.17 1.40 -0.74
N SER A 98 -2.97 1.19 0.56
CA SER A 98 -2.33 2.17 1.46
C SER A 98 -0.91 2.53 1.06
N PHE A 99 -0.14 1.64 0.43
CA PHE A 99 1.21 1.92 -0.06
C PHE A 99 1.19 2.96 -1.19
N THR A 100 0.10 3.02 -1.95
CA THR A 100 -0.12 4.03 -3.00
C THR A 100 -0.74 5.31 -2.43
N VAL A 101 -1.60 5.22 -1.42
CA VAL A 101 -2.06 6.41 -0.68
C VAL A 101 -0.88 7.11 -0.02
N SER A 102 0.10 6.37 0.52
CA SER A 102 1.31 6.90 1.18
C SER A 102 1.01 7.95 2.25
N ALA A 103 0.02 7.70 3.13
CA ALA A 103 -0.28 8.56 4.26
C ALA A 103 0.99 8.80 5.11
N GLY A 104 1.20 10.02 5.59
CA GLY A 104 2.42 10.38 6.34
C GLY A 104 3.59 10.83 5.46
N VAL A 105 3.40 10.93 4.15
CA VAL A 105 4.35 11.53 3.19
C VAL A 105 3.71 12.78 2.58
N ASP A 106 4.48 13.83 2.31
CA ASP A 106 3.97 15.02 1.63
C ASP A 106 3.46 14.67 0.23
N TYR A 107 2.40 15.33 -0.23
CA TYR A 107 1.78 15.01 -1.53
C TYR A 107 2.75 15.09 -2.71
N ALA A 108 3.66 16.07 -2.69
CA ALA A 108 4.68 16.21 -3.74
C ALA A 108 5.68 15.04 -3.76
N ASP A 109 5.83 14.33 -2.64
CA ASP A 109 6.81 13.28 -2.43
C ASP A 109 6.26 11.86 -2.55
N ILE A 110 4.93 11.69 -2.69
CA ILE A 110 4.37 10.36 -2.99
C ILE A 110 4.77 9.92 -4.39
N TYR A 111 4.93 8.62 -4.61
CA TYR A 111 5.47 8.14 -5.88
C TYR A 111 4.60 8.50 -7.09
N THR A 112 3.28 8.63 -6.94
CA THR A 112 2.38 9.02 -8.03
C THR A 112 2.62 10.46 -8.48
N SER A 113 2.81 11.40 -7.53
CA SER A 113 3.15 12.80 -7.83
C SER A 113 4.56 12.92 -8.42
N ARG A 114 5.55 12.17 -7.87
CA ARG A 114 6.90 12.14 -8.42
C ARG A 114 6.95 11.52 -9.81
N LEU A 115 6.16 10.47 -10.06
CA LEU A 115 6.03 9.85 -11.38
C LEU A 115 5.49 10.87 -12.40
N GLU A 116 4.41 11.59 -12.05
CA GLU A 116 3.91 12.68 -12.91
C GLU A 116 5.00 13.69 -13.22
N GLN A 117 5.67 14.21 -12.19
CA GLN A 117 6.73 15.21 -12.35
C GLN A 117 7.87 14.72 -13.25
N GLN A 118 8.26 13.46 -13.14
CA GLN A 118 9.34 12.88 -13.92
C GLN A 118 8.92 12.60 -15.36
N LEU A 119 7.72 12.04 -15.58
CA LEU A 119 7.19 11.81 -16.92
C LEU A 119 6.90 13.12 -17.66
N ARG A 120 6.51 14.19 -16.97
CA ARG A 120 6.33 15.53 -17.56
C ARG A 120 7.61 16.15 -18.09
N LYS A 121 8.78 15.67 -17.73
CA LYS A 121 10.05 16.05 -18.37
C LYS A 121 10.20 15.46 -19.76
N ILE A 122 9.52 14.34 -20.04
CA ILE A 122 9.49 13.65 -21.32
C ILE A 122 8.31 14.19 -22.15
N ASP A 123 7.14 14.29 -21.53
CA ASP A 123 5.92 14.85 -22.11
C ASP A 123 5.18 15.72 -21.09
N PRO A 124 5.17 17.05 -21.27
CA PRO A 124 4.55 18.00 -20.33
C PRO A 124 3.05 17.78 -20.09
N LYS A 125 2.38 17.04 -20.98
CA LYS A 125 0.92 16.79 -20.92
C LYS A 125 0.54 15.51 -20.18
N VAL A 126 1.50 14.81 -19.58
CA VAL A 126 1.19 13.63 -18.73
C VAL A 126 0.50 14.09 -17.44
N LYS A 127 -0.58 13.40 -17.11
CA LYS A 127 -1.28 13.50 -15.83
C LYS A 127 -1.37 12.14 -15.16
N VAL A 128 -1.03 12.06 -13.86
CA VAL A 128 -1.16 10.84 -13.05
C VAL A 128 -2.22 11.08 -11.97
N ILE A 129 -3.27 10.27 -11.99
CA ILE A 129 -4.38 10.36 -11.02
C ILE A 129 -4.30 9.17 -10.07
N ASN A 130 -4.17 9.46 -8.79
CA ASN A 130 -4.11 8.46 -7.73
C ASN A 130 -5.53 8.08 -7.28
N LEU A 131 -5.99 6.89 -7.63
CA LEU A 131 -7.30 6.34 -7.24
C LEU A 131 -7.18 5.28 -6.13
N ALA A 132 -6.09 5.31 -5.37
CA ALA A 132 -5.86 4.35 -4.29
C ALA A 132 -6.66 4.69 -3.02
N VAL A 133 -7.03 3.65 -2.29
CA VAL A 133 -7.67 3.74 -0.96
C VAL A 133 -7.04 2.73 -0.01
N GLY A 134 -6.70 3.16 1.19
CA GLY A 134 -6.05 2.29 2.17
C GLY A 134 -6.88 1.04 2.52
N GLY A 135 -6.24 -0.12 2.48
CA GLY A 135 -6.86 -1.41 2.76
C GLY A 135 -7.71 -1.97 1.62
N TYR A 136 -7.59 -1.44 0.40
CA TYR A 136 -8.18 -2.03 -0.79
C TYR A 136 -7.35 -3.22 -1.29
N ASN A 137 -8.02 -4.09 -2.03
CA ASN A 137 -7.47 -5.24 -2.72
C ASN A 137 -7.95 -5.26 -4.20
N PRO A 138 -7.49 -6.18 -5.04
CA PRO A 138 -7.88 -6.26 -6.45
C PRO A 138 -9.38 -6.28 -6.73
N LEU A 139 -10.21 -6.85 -5.85
CA LEU A 139 -11.68 -6.78 -5.99
C LEU A 139 -12.17 -5.33 -5.97
N GLN A 140 -11.60 -4.53 -5.06
CA GLN A 140 -11.97 -3.11 -4.94
C GLN A 140 -11.29 -2.25 -6.02
N TYR A 141 -10.10 -2.63 -6.52
CA TYR A 141 -9.47 -1.98 -7.68
C TYR A 141 -10.34 -2.10 -8.93
N GLU A 142 -10.90 -3.30 -9.18
CA GLU A 142 -11.85 -3.51 -10.27
C GLU A 142 -13.07 -2.59 -10.16
N LEU A 143 -13.63 -2.46 -8.95
CA LEU A 143 -14.77 -1.59 -8.70
C LEU A 143 -14.40 -0.12 -8.89
N VAL A 144 -13.24 0.34 -8.40
CA VAL A 144 -12.75 1.71 -8.63
C VAL A 144 -12.56 1.98 -10.10
N LEU A 145 -11.96 1.05 -10.84
CA LEU A 145 -11.80 1.19 -12.30
C LEU A 145 -13.15 1.41 -12.98
N LYS A 146 -14.14 0.55 -12.69
CA LYS A 146 -15.45 0.58 -13.35
C LYS A 146 -16.33 1.75 -12.91
N GLU A 147 -16.35 2.06 -11.61
CA GLU A 147 -17.24 3.09 -11.04
C GLU A 147 -16.70 4.51 -11.23
N VAL A 148 -15.38 4.69 -11.28
CA VAL A 148 -14.73 6.00 -11.31
C VAL A 148 -13.69 6.11 -12.42
N GLY A 149 -12.75 5.17 -12.47
CA GLY A 149 -11.55 5.30 -13.30
C GLY A 149 -11.87 5.49 -14.78
N LEU A 150 -12.81 4.72 -15.34
CA LEU A 150 -13.19 4.81 -16.75
C LEU A 150 -13.89 6.13 -17.10
N SER A 151 -14.61 6.76 -16.17
CA SER A 151 -15.27 8.06 -16.40
C SER A 151 -14.29 9.23 -16.48
N LEU A 152 -13.05 9.02 -16.03
CA LEU A 152 -11.98 10.02 -16.11
C LEU A 152 -11.26 10.01 -17.47
N ASP A 153 -11.72 9.22 -18.43
CA ASP A 153 -11.13 9.07 -19.78
C ASP A 153 -9.61 8.79 -19.74
N PRO A 154 -9.16 7.70 -19.07
CA PRO A 154 -7.75 7.37 -18.98
C PRO A 154 -7.18 6.91 -20.32
N ASP A 155 -5.86 7.14 -20.52
CA ASP A 155 -5.10 6.55 -21.61
C ASP A 155 -4.29 5.34 -21.16
N MET A 156 -4.11 5.15 -19.86
CA MET A 156 -3.40 4.01 -19.28
C MET A 156 -3.91 3.70 -17.88
N VAL A 157 -3.91 2.42 -17.53
CA VAL A 157 -4.18 1.92 -16.17
C VAL A 157 -2.90 1.34 -15.58
N LEU A 158 -2.51 1.82 -14.39
CA LEU A 158 -1.43 1.27 -13.59
C LEU A 158 -2.03 0.65 -12.32
N VAL A 159 -1.91 -0.66 -12.16
CA VAL A 159 -2.27 -1.35 -10.92
C VAL A 159 -1.02 -1.44 -10.03
N ALA A 160 -1.03 -0.76 -8.90
CA ALA A 160 0.03 -0.83 -7.90
C ALA A 160 -0.35 -1.88 -6.85
N LEU A 161 0.15 -3.09 -7.05
CA LEU A 161 -0.15 -4.25 -6.24
C LEU A 161 0.83 -4.36 -5.07
N PHE A 162 0.33 -4.36 -3.84
CA PHE A 162 1.10 -4.61 -2.62
C PHE A 162 0.74 -6.00 -2.05
N PRO A 163 1.53 -7.04 -2.32
CA PRO A 163 1.15 -8.44 -2.08
C PRO A 163 0.78 -8.75 -0.63
N ASP A 164 1.47 -8.17 0.35
CA ASP A 164 1.29 -8.45 1.78
C ASP A 164 -0.13 -8.18 2.29
N SER A 165 -0.82 -7.18 1.71
CA SER A 165 -2.21 -6.85 2.07
C SER A 165 -3.23 -7.17 0.98
N ASP A 166 -2.84 -7.11 -0.29
CA ASP A 166 -3.79 -7.10 -1.39
C ASP A 166 -4.35 -8.50 -1.70
N PHE A 167 -3.64 -9.56 -1.28
CA PHE A 167 -4.16 -10.93 -1.36
C PHE A 167 -4.89 -11.38 -0.09
N ARG A 168 -5.44 -10.44 0.69
CA ARG A 168 -6.25 -10.69 1.88
C ARG A 168 -7.72 -10.35 1.60
N LEU A 169 -8.64 -11.17 2.09
CA LEU A 169 -10.09 -10.92 2.02
C LEU A 169 -10.66 -10.42 3.35
N ASP A 170 -9.99 -10.71 4.46
CA ASP A 170 -10.43 -10.33 5.80
C ASP A 170 -10.71 -8.82 5.92
N ILE A 171 -9.84 -7.96 5.34
CA ILE A 171 -10.05 -6.51 5.34
C ILE A 171 -11.30 -6.14 4.52
N TYR A 172 -11.52 -6.78 3.38
CA TYR A 172 -12.69 -6.54 2.53
C TYR A 172 -13.98 -6.98 3.24
N GLU A 173 -13.97 -8.17 3.83
CA GLU A 173 -15.12 -8.72 4.57
C GLU A 173 -15.43 -7.88 5.82
N GLU A 174 -14.39 -7.39 6.51
CA GLU A 174 -14.54 -6.48 7.64
C GLU A 174 -15.14 -5.13 7.22
N ASN A 175 -14.66 -4.55 6.11
CA ASN A 175 -15.25 -3.31 5.58
C ASN A 175 -16.75 -3.49 5.27
N ARG A 176 -17.16 -4.65 4.74
CA ARG A 176 -18.57 -4.98 4.51
C ARG A 176 -19.36 -5.05 5.82
N ARG A 177 -18.84 -5.77 6.82
CA ARG A 177 -19.49 -5.91 8.14
C ARG A 177 -19.72 -4.55 8.80
N VAL A 178 -18.70 -3.68 8.78
CA VAL A 178 -18.81 -2.33 9.33
C VAL A 178 -19.81 -1.48 8.55
N ALA A 179 -19.84 -1.59 7.21
CA ALA A 179 -20.84 -0.93 6.37
C ALA A 179 -22.27 -1.41 6.67
N GLU A 180 -22.44 -2.69 7.06
CA GLU A 180 -23.73 -3.27 7.51
C GLU A 180 -24.11 -2.85 8.96
N GLY A 181 -23.35 -1.97 9.60
CA GLY A 181 -23.58 -1.50 10.96
C GLY A 181 -23.14 -2.46 12.07
N LYS A 182 -22.38 -3.52 11.73
CA LYS A 182 -21.83 -4.46 12.70
C LYS A 182 -20.55 -3.88 13.33
N ALA A 183 -20.34 -4.15 14.62
CA ALA A 183 -19.11 -3.75 15.29
C ALA A 183 -17.88 -4.43 14.63
N PRO A 184 -16.74 -3.73 14.55
CA PRO A 184 -15.48 -4.33 14.10
C PRO A 184 -15.12 -5.57 14.93
N GLU A 185 -14.61 -6.63 14.27
CA GLU A 185 -14.18 -7.86 14.95
C GLU A 185 -13.04 -7.63 15.93
N ALA A 186 -12.05 -6.86 15.48
CA ALA A 186 -10.90 -6.51 16.29
C ALA A 186 -10.92 -5.02 16.63
N ARG A 187 -11.18 -4.71 17.90
CA ARG A 187 -10.90 -3.36 18.42
C ARG A 187 -9.42 -3.32 18.82
N PRO A 188 -8.71 -2.22 18.52
CA PRO A 188 -7.41 -2.01 19.12
C PRO A 188 -7.51 -2.16 20.64
N SER A 189 -6.54 -2.81 21.26
CA SER A 189 -6.51 -2.83 22.73
C SER A 189 -6.23 -1.40 23.25
N ALA A 190 -6.64 -1.10 24.48
CA ALA A 190 -6.29 0.18 25.11
C ALA A 190 -4.77 0.44 25.10
N TRP A 191 -3.96 -0.62 25.17
CA TRP A 191 -2.51 -0.53 25.05
C TRP A 191 -2.07 -0.09 23.64
N ASP A 192 -2.74 -0.61 22.57
CA ASP A 192 -2.50 -0.19 21.19
C ASP A 192 -2.89 1.28 20.96
N GLU A 193 -3.96 1.73 21.58
CA GLU A 193 -4.45 3.10 21.41
C GLU A 193 -3.57 4.11 22.14
N HIS A 194 -3.12 3.79 23.36
CA HIS A 194 -2.56 4.77 24.27
C HIS A 194 -1.04 4.67 24.47
N LEU A 195 -0.39 3.54 24.15
CA LEU A 195 1.02 3.34 24.40
C LEU A 195 1.85 3.13 23.14
N TYR A 196 2.67 4.11 22.80
CA TYR A 196 3.61 4.05 21.66
C TYR A 196 4.64 2.93 21.84
N THR A 197 5.15 2.76 23.07
CA THR A 197 6.08 1.67 23.40
C THR A 197 5.46 0.29 23.17
N TYR A 198 4.19 0.09 23.53
CA TYR A 198 3.50 -1.16 23.27
C TYR A 198 3.32 -1.39 21.76
N ARG A 199 2.93 -0.38 20.99
CA ARG A 199 2.81 -0.45 19.54
C ARG A 199 4.15 -0.79 18.86
N ALA A 200 5.24 -0.17 19.32
CA ALA A 200 6.57 -0.36 18.74
C ALA A 200 7.17 -1.74 19.04
N TYR A 201 7.01 -2.24 20.26
CA TYR A 201 7.73 -3.40 20.76
C TYR A 201 6.81 -4.47 21.35
N GLY A 202 5.84 -4.07 22.18
CA GLY A 202 4.98 -4.98 22.95
C GLY A 202 4.08 -5.84 22.08
N ARG A 203 3.52 -5.27 21.01
CA ARG A 203 2.70 -6.00 20.02
C ARG A 203 3.47 -7.16 19.40
N ARG A 204 4.71 -6.95 18.96
CA ARG A 204 5.56 -8.00 18.37
C ARG A 204 5.84 -9.12 19.36
N ILE A 205 6.06 -8.78 20.63
CA ILE A 205 6.26 -9.76 21.70
C ILE A 205 4.97 -10.54 21.93
N ALA A 206 3.84 -9.85 22.06
CA ALA A 206 2.52 -10.46 22.26
C ALA A 206 2.14 -11.41 21.10
N ASP A 207 2.35 -10.98 19.85
CA ASP A 207 2.08 -11.80 18.66
C ASP A 207 2.99 -13.03 18.62
N LYS A 208 4.27 -12.87 18.99
CA LYS A 208 5.21 -14.00 19.10
C LYS A 208 4.80 -14.99 20.19
N VAL A 209 4.40 -14.50 21.34
CA VAL A 209 3.89 -15.34 22.44
C VAL A 209 2.61 -16.06 22.01
N LYS A 210 1.67 -15.35 21.39
CA LYS A 210 0.44 -15.92 20.86
C LYS A 210 0.71 -16.99 19.82
N SER A 211 1.66 -16.80 18.91
CA SER A 211 2.04 -17.79 17.88
C SER A 211 2.65 -19.08 18.48
N ILE A 212 3.24 -19.00 19.66
CA ILE A 212 3.78 -20.16 20.39
C ILE A 212 2.66 -20.89 21.12
N LEU A 213 1.75 -20.15 21.76
CA LEU A 213 0.68 -20.70 22.60
C LEU A 213 -0.53 -21.20 21.82
N VAL A 214 -0.86 -20.52 20.70
CA VAL A 214 -1.99 -20.84 19.85
C VAL A 214 -1.47 -21.43 18.54
N ARG A 215 -1.55 -22.75 18.41
CA ARG A 215 -1.32 -23.40 17.09
C ARG A 215 -2.49 -23.03 16.18
N PRO A 216 -2.27 -22.36 15.02
CA PRO A 216 -3.34 -22.16 14.06
C PRO A 216 -3.85 -23.53 13.61
N SER A 217 -5.14 -23.72 13.50
CA SER A 217 -5.71 -24.90 12.83
C SER A 217 -5.35 -24.78 11.34
N GLY A 218 -4.31 -25.48 10.90
CA GLY A 218 -3.67 -25.31 9.59
C GLY A 218 -4.61 -25.40 8.39
N GLN A 219 -5.69 -26.18 8.47
CA GLN A 219 -6.64 -26.33 7.36
C GLN A 219 -7.48 -25.08 7.05
N SER A 220 -7.87 -24.30 8.06
CA SER A 220 -8.69 -23.10 7.81
C SER A 220 -7.86 -21.93 7.24
N SER A 221 -6.60 -21.80 7.65
CA SER A 221 -5.71 -20.74 7.14
C SER A 221 -5.33 -20.95 5.67
N ASP A 222 -5.03 -22.19 5.28
CA ASP A 222 -4.68 -22.53 3.89
C ASP A 222 -5.87 -22.36 2.94
N PHE A 223 -7.07 -22.71 3.38
CA PHE A 223 -8.27 -22.52 2.60
C PHE A 223 -8.54 -21.01 2.36
N GLN A 224 -8.44 -20.19 3.40
CA GLN A 224 -8.65 -18.74 3.29
C GLN A 224 -7.58 -18.08 2.41
N ALA A 225 -6.30 -18.46 2.56
CA ALA A 225 -5.22 -17.96 1.72
C ALA A 225 -5.42 -18.35 0.24
N ARG A 226 -5.86 -19.59 -0.01
CA ARG A 226 -6.16 -20.07 -1.36
C ARG A 226 -7.35 -19.35 -1.97
N ARG A 227 -8.43 -19.15 -1.21
CA ARG A 227 -9.62 -18.38 -1.62
C ARG A 227 -9.23 -16.94 -1.95
N ALA A 228 -8.47 -16.28 -1.06
CA ALA A 228 -8.01 -14.92 -1.27
C ALA A 228 -7.18 -14.77 -2.53
N TRP A 229 -6.27 -15.72 -2.79
CA TRP A 229 -5.50 -15.74 -4.04
C TRP A 229 -6.39 -15.84 -5.26
N LEU A 230 -7.32 -16.80 -5.29
CA LEU A 230 -8.21 -17.03 -6.44
C LEU A 230 -9.11 -15.83 -6.72
N GLU A 231 -9.75 -15.26 -5.71
CA GLU A 231 -10.65 -14.13 -5.88
C GLU A 231 -9.92 -12.87 -6.35
N ASN A 232 -8.75 -12.58 -5.78
CA ASN A 232 -7.97 -11.39 -6.15
C ASN A 232 -7.30 -11.54 -7.52
N THR A 233 -6.81 -12.72 -7.89
CA THR A 233 -6.27 -12.96 -9.24
C THR A 233 -7.38 -12.92 -10.29
N ALA A 234 -8.57 -13.44 -10.00
CA ALA A 234 -9.73 -13.31 -10.89
C ALA A 234 -10.12 -11.84 -11.10
N ALA A 235 -10.03 -11.00 -10.07
CA ALA A 235 -10.27 -9.57 -10.21
C ALA A 235 -9.21 -8.88 -11.10
N LEU A 236 -7.93 -9.24 -10.95
CA LEU A 236 -6.87 -8.75 -11.86
C LEU A 236 -7.12 -9.17 -13.31
N GLN A 237 -7.60 -10.40 -13.54
CA GLN A 237 -8.00 -10.85 -14.89
C GLN A 237 -9.15 -10.01 -15.47
N ARG A 238 -10.18 -9.66 -14.65
CA ARG A 238 -11.29 -8.82 -15.08
C ARG A 238 -10.85 -7.36 -15.34
N ILE A 239 -9.92 -6.82 -14.56
CA ILE A 239 -9.28 -5.53 -14.83
C ILE A 239 -8.57 -5.58 -16.20
N ALA A 240 -7.78 -6.63 -16.43
CA ALA A 240 -7.07 -6.82 -17.69
C ALA A 240 -8.01 -7.00 -18.88
N GLN A 241 -9.10 -7.73 -18.72
CA GLN A 241 -10.13 -7.88 -19.74
C GLN A 241 -10.78 -6.52 -20.06
N THR A 242 -11.19 -5.76 -19.04
CA THR A 242 -11.76 -4.41 -19.20
C THR A 242 -10.78 -3.47 -19.92
N ALA A 243 -9.50 -3.52 -19.58
CA ALA A 243 -8.48 -2.72 -20.26
C ALA A 243 -8.35 -3.10 -21.74
N ARG A 244 -8.29 -4.41 -22.07
CA ARG A 244 -8.26 -4.90 -23.47
C ARG A 244 -9.48 -4.48 -24.27
N GLU A 245 -10.70 -4.66 -23.71
CA GLU A 245 -11.96 -4.27 -24.35
C GLU A 245 -12.01 -2.77 -24.67
N ARG A 246 -11.38 -1.95 -23.82
CA ARG A 246 -11.30 -0.50 -23.98
C ARG A 246 -10.05 -0.03 -24.72
N LYS A 247 -9.20 -0.95 -25.19
CA LYS A 247 -7.90 -0.65 -25.80
C LYS A 247 -7.01 0.25 -24.92
N LEU A 248 -7.07 0.03 -23.60
CA LEU A 248 -6.28 0.77 -22.61
C LEU A 248 -5.01 -0.02 -22.28
N PRO A 249 -3.82 0.55 -22.46
CA PRO A 249 -2.60 0.02 -21.89
C PRO A 249 -2.75 -0.26 -20.40
N LEU A 250 -2.32 -1.45 -19.95
CA LEU A 250 -2.35 -1.85 -18.54
C LEU A 250 -0.95 -2.29 -18.12
N ALA A 251 -0.49 -1.80 -16.97
CA ALA A 251 0.68 -2.35 -16.29
C ALA A 251 0.36 -2.68 -14.83
N VAL A 252 1.01 -3.71 -14.30
CA VAL A 252 0.94 -4.09 -12.89
C VAL A 252 2.29 -3.85 -12.25
N ALA A 253 2.41 -2.87 -11.36
CA ALA A 253 3.60 -2.63 -10.56
C ALA A 253 3.49 -3.39 -9.24
N VAL A 254 4.38 -4.35 -9.00
CA VAL A 254 4.39 -5.12 -7.77
C VAL A 254 5.34 -4.45 -6.78
N LEU A 255 4.77 -3.88 -5.73
CA LEU A 255 5.45 -3.07 -4.72
C LEU A 255 5.95 -3.97 -3.58
N PRO A 256 7.25 -3.91 -3.21
CA PRO A 256 7.77 -4.67 -2.08
C PRO A 256 7.36 -4.03 -0.74
N HIS A 257 7.34 -4.84 0.31
CA HIS A 257 7.26 -4.32 1.67
C HIS A 257 8.52 -3.51 2.01
N THR A 258 8.48 -2.69 3.05
CA THR A 258 9.62 -1.85 3.49
C THR A 258 10.70 -2.62 4.25
N PHE A 259 10.55 -3.93 4.41
CA PHE A 259 11.50 -4.81 5.10
C PHE A 259 11.42 -6.27 4.59
N ASN A 260 12.41 -7.11 4.98
CA ASN A 260 12.49 -8.55 4.64
C ASN A 260 12.42 -8.84 3.14
N PHE A 261 13.12 -8.06 2.31
CA PHE A 261 13.10 -8.20 0.84
C PHE A 261 13.39 -9.62 0.36
N ILE A 262 14.38 -10.29 0.95
CA ILE A 262 14.75 -11.65 0.53
C ILE A 262 13.60 -12.64 0.73
N ARG A 263 12.84 -12.50 1.81
CA ARG A 263 11.68 -13.38 2.10
C ARG A 263 10.50 -13.14 1.16
N GLN A 264 10.43 -11.99 0.52
CA GLN A 264 9.35 -11.67 -0.43
C GLN A 264 9.56 -12.31 -1.81
N ARG A 265 10.75 -12.81 -2.12
CA ARG A 265 11.07 -13.38 -3.44
C ARG A 265 10.13 -14.49 -3.88
N GLU A 266 9.72 -15.36 -2.96
CA GLU A 266 8.80 -16.46 -3.28
C GLU A 266 7.42 -15.94 -3.74
N GLU A 267 6.84 -15.03 -2.97
CA GLU A 267 5.55 -14.41 -3.27
C GLU A 267 5.60 -13.61 -4.57
N PHE A 268 6.63 -12.79 -4.75
CA PHE A 268 6.87 -12.06 -5.99
C PHE A 268 7.04 -13.01 -7.18
N GLY A 269 7.77 -14.11 -7.02
CA GLY A 269 7.88 -15.15 -8.05
C GLY A 269 6.54 -15.79 -8.42
N ARG A 270 5.65 -16.00 -7.43
CA ARG A 270 4.28 -16.49 -7.66
C ARG A 270 3.45 -15.50 -8.48
N ILE A 271 3.51 -14.21 -8.14
CA ILE A 271 2.80 -13.17 -8.88
C ILE A 271 3.36 -13.03 -10.30
N GLN A 272 4.68 -13.07 -10.47
CA GLN A 272 5.28 -13.02 -11.80
C GLN A 272 4.88 -14.20 -12.70
N ARG A 273 4.75 -15.42 -12.13
CA ARG A 273 4.22 -16.57 -12.88
C ARG A 273 2.79 -16.30 -13.35
N PHE A 274 1.91 -15.87 -12.43
CA PHE A 274 0.55 -15.48 -12.77
C PHE A 274 0.52 -14.42 -13.88
N CYS A 275 1.33 -13.36 -13.77
CA CYS A 275 1.39 -12.33 -14.80
C CYS A 275 1.80 -12.89 -16.17
N ARG A 276 2.80 -13.77 -16.22
CA ARG A 276 3.24 -14.39 -17.48
C ARG A 276 2.13 -15.26 -18.09
N GLU A 277 1.46 -16.08 -17.27
CA GLU A 277 0.36 -16.95 -17.71
C GLU A 277 -0.82 -16.14 -18.26
N GLN A 278 -1.07 -14.96 -17.69
CA GLN A 278 -2.15 -14.05 -18.10
C GLN A 278 -1.71 -13.01 -19.15
N GLN A 279 -0.46 -13.05 -19.58
CA GLN A 279 0.12 -12.07 -20.51
C GLN A 279 -0.01 -10.62 -20.00
N LEU A 280 0.09 -10.43 -18.68
CA LEU A 280 0.05 -9.11 -18.04
C LEU A 280 1.45 -8.51 -17.96
N PRO A 281 1.64 -7.25 -18.35
CA PRO A 281 2.90 -6.52 -18.11
C PRO A 281 3.07 -6.28 -16.62
N CYS A 282 3.91 -7.08 -15.95
CA CYS A 282 4.20 -6.94 -14.53
C CYS A 282 5.61 -6.43 -14.30
N LEU A 283 5.70 -5.30 -13.64
CA LEU A 283 6.93 -4.66 -13.20
C LEU A 283 7.24 -5.14 -11.78
N ASN A 284 8.25 -5.99 -11.62
CA ASN A 284 8.70 -6.44 -10.32
C ASN A 284 9.70 -5.42 -9.74
N LEU A 285 9.27 -4.64 -8.74
CA LEU A 285 10.12 -3.63 -8.14
C LEU A 285 11.07 -4.19 -7.07
N LEU A 286 10.87 -5.41 -6.60
CA LEU A 286 11.65 -6.00 -5.50
C LEU A 286 13.16 -6.00 -5.78
N GLU A 287 13.56 -6.51 -6.95
CA GLU A 287 14.99 -6.59 -7.27
C GLU A 287 15.63 -5.20 -7.41
N SER A 288 14.87 -4.20 -7.86
CA SER A 288 15.30 -2.81 -7.88
C SER A 288 15.56 -2.23 -6.48
N PHE A 289 14.82 -2.66 -5.48
CA PHE A 289 15.06 -2.31 -4.08
C PHE A 289 16.27 -3.03 -3.51
N ILE A 290 16.41 -4.32 -3.78
CA ILE A 290 17.55 -5.14 -3.33
C ILE A 290 18.85 -4.58 -3.92
N ALA A 291 18.88 -4.27 -5.21
CA ALA A 291 20.07 -3.75 -5.91
C ALA A 291 20.56 -2.41 -5.35
N ARG A 292 19.67 -1.59 -4.79
CA ARG A 292 20.05 -0.29 -4.20
C ARG A 292 20.64 -0.41 -2.80
N GLN A 293 20.61 -1.58 -2.18
CA GLN A 293 21.19 -1.85 -0.86
C GLN A 293 20.77 -0.85 0.24
N VAL A 294 19.59 -0.23 0.09
CA VAL A 294 19.09 0.71 1.12
C VAL A 294 18.73 -0.08 2.38
N PRO A 295 19.22 0.31 3.56
CA PRO A 295 18.83 -0.34 4.80
C PRO A 295 17.31 -0.31 4.97
N GLU A 296 16.71 -1.49 5.19
CA GLU A 296 15.25 -1.66 5.24
C GLU A 296 14.56 -0.73 6.24
N GLY A 297 15.18 -0.48 7.40
CA GLY A 297 14.64 0.44 8.42
C GLY A 297 14.53 1.90 7.95
N GLN A 298 15.20 2.28 6.86
CA GLN A 298 15.17 3.63 6.30
C GLN A 298 14.05 3.84 5.25
N LEU A 299 13.23 2.85 4.98
CA LEU A 299 12.18 2.89 3.95
C LEU A 299 10.77 3.04 4.52
N ARG A 300 10.60 2.94 5.83
CA ARG A 300 9.32 3.06 6.53
C ARG A 300 9.17 4.43 7.18
N LEU A 301 7.93 4.84 7.43
CA LEU A 301 7.61 6.10 8.09
C LEU A 301 8.31 6.21 9.45
N ASN A 302 8.12 5.22 10.32
CA ASN A 302 8.71 5.18 11.65
C ASN A 302 8.61 3.77 12.27
N VAL A 303 8.99 3.60 13.51
CA VAL A 303 8.96 2.30 14.22
C VAL A 303 7.56 1.80 14.53
N LEU A 304 6.56 2.68 14.53
CA LEU A 304 5.14 2.35 14.77
C LEU A 304 4.37 2.03 13.50
N ASP A 305 4.89 2.48 12.35
CA ASP A 305 4.21 2.38 11.07
C ASP A 305 5.19 1.96 9.97
N SER A 306 4.95 0.79 9.39
CA SER A 306 5.76 0.21 8.32
C SER A 306 5.39 0.71 6.92
N HIS A 307 4.42 1.62 6.78
CA HIS A 307 4.10 2.22 5.49
C HIS A 307 5.31 2.97 4.91
N PRO A 308 5.36 3.14 3.58
CA PRO A 308 6.49 3.76 2.90
C PRO A 308 6.68 5.23 3.27
N ASN A 309 7.95 5.63 3.39
CA ASN A 309 8.36 7.02 3.53
C ASN A 309 8.76 7.64 2.18
N GLU A 310 9.30 8.88 2.21
CA GLU A 310 9.71 9.62 1.01
C GLU A 310 10.81 8.89 0.20
N LYS A 311 11.74 8.19 0.87
CA LYS A 311 12.81 7.43 0.19
C LYS A 311 12.25 6.26 -0.60
N TYR A 312 11.31 5.52 0.00
CA TYR A 312 10.63 4.43 -0.68
C TYR A 312 9.86 4.95 -1.91
N ASN A 313 9.09 6.02 -1.73
CA ASN A 313 8.31 6.64 -2.80
C ASN A 313 9.22 7.14 -3.95
N ALA A 314 10.38 7.72 -3.65
CA ALA A 314 11.34 8.13 -4.65
C ALA A 314 11.89 6.94 -5.47
N ILE A 315 12.18 5.81 -4.82
CA ILE A 315 12.64 4.60 -5.51
C ILE A 315 11.55 4.08 -6.46
N VAL A 316 10.31 3.96 -5.98
CA VAL A 316 9.17 3.51 -6.81
C VAL A 316 8.99 4.42 -8.02
N ALA A 317 8.97 5.75 -7.81
CA ALA A 317 8.82 6.71 -8.90
C ALA A 317 9.94 6.57 -9.95
N ASN A 318 11.21 6.46 -9.50
CA ASN A 318 12.35 6.31 -10.40
C ASN A 318 12.27 5.02 -11.23
N VAL A 319 11.89 3.90 -10.62
CA VAL A 319 11.75 2.63 -11.33
C VAL A 319 10.60 2.71 -12.34
N LEU A 320 9.44 3.21 -11.92
CA LEU A 320 8.29 3.36 -12.83
C LEU A 320 8.60 4.32 -13.99
N THR A 321 9.31 5.41 -13.73
CA THR A 321 9.72 6.34 -14.80
C THR A 321 10.70 5.69 -15.77
N SER A 322 11.65 4.89 -15.30
CA SER A 322 12.60 4.18 -16.17
C SER A 322 11.91 3.14 -17.05
N GLU A 323 10.82 2.55 -16.58
CA GLU A 323 10.06 1.55 -17.33
C GLU A 323 9.03 2.17 -18.28
N LEU A 324 8.29 3.20 -17.81
CA LEU A 324 7.20 3.80 -18.58
C LEU A 324 7.68 4.90 -19.53
N GLY A 325 8.70 5.68 -19.14
CA GLY A 325 9.18 6.82 -19.92
C GLY A 325 9.55 6.48 -21.36
N PRO A 326 10.35 5.44 -21.62
CA PRO A 326 10.75 5.07 -22.98
C PRO A 326 9.62 4.54 -23.85
N VAL A 327 8.54 4.02 -23.26
CA VAL A 327 7.38 3.49 -24.01
C VAL A 327 6.26 4.52 -24.16
N LEU A 328 6.32 5.61 -23.40
CA LEU A 328 5.29 6.67 -23.39
C LEU A 328 4.95 7.21 -24.80
N PRO A 329 5.91 7.48 -25.73
CA PRO A 329 5.60 7.92 -27.08
C PRO A 329 4.76 6.91 -27.87
N ALA A 330 5.07 5.61 -27.74
CA ALA A 330 4.31 4.53 -28.38
C ALA A 330 2.93 4.33 -27.76
N LEU A 331 2.77 4.59 -26.45
CA LEU A 331 1.47 4.51 -25.77
C LEU A 331 0.49 5.60 -26.19
N LYS A 332 0.99 6.72 -26.69
CA LYS A 332 0.17 7.81 -27.24
C LYS A 332 -0.41 7.48 -28.61
N ASP A 333 0.24 6.62 -29.35
CA ASP A 333 -0.28 6.08 -30.59
C ASP A 333 -1.26 4.94 -30.26
N ARG A 334 -2.56 5.26 -30.24
CA ARG A 334 -3.63 4.32 -29.88
C ARG A 334 -3.73 3.10 -30.80
N ASP A 335 -3.06 3.11 -31.95
CA ASP A 335 -2.98 2.00 -32.89
C ASP A 335 -1.77 1.07 -32.59
N SER A 336 -0.86 1.47 -31.71
CA SER A 336 0.25 0.64 -31.29
C SER A 336 -0.21 -0.42 -30.29
N ASP A 337 0.04 -1.70 -30.62
CA ASP A 337 -0.21 -2.82 -29.71
C ASP A 337 0.80 -2.75 -28.54
N TRP A 338 0.32 -2.39 -27.33
CA TRP A 338 1.11 -2.37 -26.10
C TRP A 338 1.89 -3.68 -25.88
N ALA A 339 1.31 -4.82 -26.26
CA ALA A 339 1.96 -6.12 -26.13
C ALA A 339 3.22 -6.20 -27.00
N SER A 340 3.25 -5.55 -28.17
CA SER A 340 4.43 -5.50 -29.04
C SER A 340 5.48 -4.52 -28.51
N ALA A 341 5.10 -3.38 -27.97
CA ALA A 341 6.03 -2.42 -27.34
C ALA A 341 6.71 -3.01 -26.09
N ALA A 342 5.99 -3.77 -25.27
CA ALA A 342 6.54 -4.49 -24.10
C ALA A 342 7.40 -5.71 -24.51
N THR A 343 7.13 -6.33 -25.66
CA THR A 343 7.86 -7.51 -26.16
C THR A 343 9.22 -7.13 -26.74
N VAL A 344 9.35 -5.96 -27.37
CA VAL A 344 10.62 -5.47 -27.92
C VAL A 344 11.68 -5.30 -26.81
N ARG A 345 11.28 -4.89 -25.59
CA ARG A 345 12.21 -4.77 -24.45
C ARG A 345 12.53 -6.07 -23.73
N ARG A 346 11.64 -7.08 -23.75
CA ARG A 346 11.97 -8.40 -23.17
C ARG A 346 13.21 -9.04 -23.82
N ALA A 347 13.44 -8.77 -25.10
CA ALA A 347 14.62 -9.27 -25.81
C ALA A 347 15.93 -8.55 -25.40
N GLU A 348 15.86 -7.31 -24.89
CA GLU A 348 17.02 -6.56 -24.42
C GLU A 348 17.41 -6.86 -22.96
N PHE A 349 16.45 -7.26 -22.12
CA PHE A 349 16.70 -7.63 -20.71
C PHE A 349 17.08 -9.10 -20.49
N GLN A 350 17.04 -9.94 -21.55
CA GLN A 350 17.49 -11.34 -21.50
C GLN A 350 18.90 -11.54 -22.12
N ARG A 351 19.57 -10.46 -22.51
CA ARG A 351 21.00 -10.43 -22.87
C ARG A 351 21.81 -9.76 -21.78
#